data_143e0411903f44cc8e581691e81884f4
#
_entry.id   143e0411903f44cc8e581691e81884f4
#
_cell.length_a   1.000
_cell.length_b   1.000
_cell.length_c   1.000
_cell.angle_alpha   90.00
_cell.angle_beta   90.00
_cell.angle_gamma   90.00
#
_symmetry.space_group_name_H-M   'P 1'
#
loop_
_entity.id
_entity.type
_entity.pdbx_description
1 polymer ?
#
loop_
_entity_poly.entity_id
_entity_poly.type
_entity_poly.pdbx_seq_one_letter_code
_entity_poly.pdbx_strand_id
1 'polypeptide(L)'
;RYLEEVDLAPLARDVRDYAGRTGYAAQFLHEFDVPHPTPIGVREQDVAPLLNGSDTELKYEHFSVVMSKSRRLAIYVACNIDGRRSQKIKRGKDRWSLDPRMDRDYQVGEDLYAGNELDRGHLVRREDPVWGLKHEAAVANGDTFHFTNCSPQHEKFNQQTWLGLEDYILRNSRAHKLKVTVFTGPIFQDDDPEYRGVLLPRQYWKVVAVVSDGRKS
;
A
#
# COMPACT_ATOMS: atom_id res chain seq x y z
N ARG A 1 -33.06 -10.36 -17.34
CA ARG A 1 -32.32 -10.99 -16.25
C ARG A 1 -31.60 -9.86 -15.53
N TYR A 2 -32.17 -9.39 -14.44
CA TYR A 2 -31.52 -8.43 -13.56
C TYR A 2 -30.31 -9.12 -12.96
N LEU A 3 -29.14 -8.51 -13.11
CA LEU A 3 -27.96 -8.90 -12.33
C LEU A 3 -28.27 -8.52 -10.88
N GLU A 4 -28.26 -9.50 -9.99
CA GLU A 4 -28.34 -9.25 -8.55
C GLU A 4 -27.27 -8.21 -8.19
N GLU A 5 -27.68 -7.12 -7.54
CA GLU A 5 -26.76 -6.18 -6.89
C GLU A 5 -25.94 -6.99 -5.91
N VAL A 6 -24.70 -7.27 -6.30
CA VAL A 6 -23.74 -7.91 -5.40
C VAL A 6 -23.36 -6.87 -4.36
N ASP A 7 -23.84 -7.06 -3.14
CA ASP A 7 -23.49 -6.26 -1.98
C ASP A 7 -21.95 -6.13 -1.90
N LEU A 8 -21.43 -4.96 -2.25
CA LEU A 8 -20.03 -4.58 -2.21
C LEU A 8 -19.64 -4.03 -0.84
N ALA A 9 -20.36 -4.39 0.21
CA ALA A 9 -20.03 -3.98 1.57
C ALA A 9 -18.56 -4.27 1.86
N PRO A 10 -17.83 -3.33 2.48
CA PRO A 10 -16.45 -3.53 2.89
C PRO A 10 -16.33 -4.80 3.75
N LEU A 11 -15.27 -5.56 3.53
CA LEU A 11 -15.01 -6.76 4.30
C LEU A 11 -14.70 -6.38 5.76
N ALA A 12 -15.51 -6.86 6.70
CA ALA A 12 -15.18 -6.72 8.13
C ALA A 12 -13.97 -7.61 8.45
N ARG A 13 -12.93 -7.02 9.02
CA ARG A 13 -11.71 -7.69 9.49
C ARG A 13 -11.65 -7.66 11.01
N ASP A 14 -11.01 -8.68 11.58
CA ASP A 14 -10.70 -8.75 13.02
C ASP A 14 -9.20 -8.53 13.23
N VAL A 15 -8.81 -7.97 14.39
CA VAL A 15 -7.39 -7.75 14.73
C VAL A 15 -6.58 -9.05 14.66
N ARG A 16 -7.20 -10.18 14.97
CA ARG A 16 -6.57 -11.51 14.90
C ARG A 16 -6.20 -11.94 13.48
N ASP A 17 -6.83 -11.38 12.46
CA ASP A 17 -6.53 -11.69 11.05
C ASP A 17 -5.12 -11.26 10.65
N TYR A 18 -4.49 -10.39 11.44
CA TYR A 18 -3.16 -9.85 11.18
C TYR A 18 -2.06 -10.51 12.01
N ALA A 19 -2.40 -11.52 12.80
CA ALA A 19 -1.40 -12.27 13.57
C ALA A 19 -0.36 -12.90 12.63
N GLY A 20 0.91 -12.68 12.93
CA GLY A 20 2.02 -13.24 12.15
C GLY A 20 2.35 -12.50 10.85
N ARG A 21 1.72 -11.35 10.55
CA ARG A 21 2.12 -10.51 9.41
C ARG A 21 3.54 -10.02 9.58
N THR A 22 4.37 -10.25 8.58
CA THR A 22 5.81 -9.96 8.64
C THR A 22 6.11 -8.47 8.57
N GLY A 23 5.26 -7.71 7.89
CA GLY A 23 5.54 -6.32 7.57
C GLY A 23 6.65 -6.17 6.54
N TYR A 24 7.16 -4.96 6.45
CA TYR A 24 8.34 -4.62 5.69
C TYR A 24 9.61 -5.07 6.44
N ALA A 25 10.55 -5.68 5.73
CA ALA A 25 11.84 -6.11 6.27
C ALA A 25 12.97 -5.23 5.75
N ALA A 26 13.60 -4.45 6.63
CA ALA A 26 14.70 -3.56 6.26
C ALA A 26 15.93 -4.33 5.71
N GLN A 27 16.16 -5.56 6.21
CA GLN A 27 17.26 -6.43 5.82
C GLN A 27 16.98 -7.29 4.57
N PHE A 28 15.88 -7.01 3.87
CA PHE A 28 15.41 -7.86 2.77
C PHE A 28 16.41 -8.01 1.62
N LEU A 29 17.18 -6.97 1.32
CA LEU A 29 18.16 -6.98 0.23
C LEU A 29 19.44 -7.75 0.58
N HIS A 30 19.70 -8.05 1.85
CA HIS A 30 20.86 -8.75 2.42
C HIS A 30 22.22 -8.00 2.32
N GLU A 31 22.49 -7.28 1.24
CA GLU A 31 23.73 -6.54 1.01
C GLU A 31 23.85 -5.32 1.92
N PHE A 32 22.73 -4.69 2.21
CA PHE A 32 22.62 -3.52 3.09
C PHE A 32 21.20 -3.37 3.62
N ASP A 33 21.09 -2.73 4.77
CA ASP A 33 19.81 -2.41 5.37
C ASP A 33 19.20 -1.17 4.70
N VAL A 34 17.92 -1.27 4.40
CA VAL A 34 17.10 -0.14 3.92
C VAL A 34 16.04 0.15 4.98
N PRO A 35 16.31 1.05 5.94
CA PRO A 35 15.38 1.33 7.02
C PRO A 35 14.10 2.02 6.52
N HIS A 36 13.07 2.01 7.35
CA HIS A 36 11.87 2.82 7.11
C HIS A 36 12.23 4.30 6.94
N PRO A 37 11.55 5.03 6.05
CA PRO A 37 11.61 6.48 6.06
C PRO A 37 11.19 7.04 7.42
N THR A 38 11.92 8.03 7.90
CA THR A 38 11.59 8.70 9.17
C THR A 38 10.82 9.98 8.86
N PRO A 39 9.53 10.08 9.23
CA PRO A 39 8.81 11.34 9.16
C PRO A 39 9.50 12.40 10.03
N ILE A 40 9.64 13.61 9.52
CA ILE A 40 10.28 14.73 10.22
C ILE A 40 9.36 15.95 10.35
N GLY A 41 9.64 16.82 11.31
CA GLY A 41 8.91 18.06 11.55
C GLY A 41 7.43 17.81 11.85
N VAL A 42 6.56 18.51 11.16
CA VAL A 42 5.09 18.37 11.37
C VAL A 42 4.59 16.96 11.10
N ARG A 43 5.27 16.19 10.24
CA ARG A 43 4.87 14.82 9.92
C ARG A 43 5.20 13.83 11.03
N GLU A 44 6.23 14.06 11.81
CA GLU A 44 6.54 13.25 12.99
C GLU A 44 5.40 13.26 14.01
N GLN A 45 4.85 14.45 14.29
CA GLN A 45 3.74 14.63 15.23
C GLN A 45 2.40 14.15 14.66
N ASP A 46 2.29 14.03 13.33
CA ASP A 46 1.09 13.63 12.60
C ASP A 46 0.99 12.11 12.39
N VAL A 47 1.99 11.33 12.78
CA VAL A 47 1.94 9.87 12.68
C VAL A 47 0.82 9.32 13.56
N ALA A 48 -0.08 8.54 12.97
CA ALA A 48 -1.20 7.94 13.66
C ALA A 48 -0.76 6.72 14.49
N PRO A 49 -1.12 6.63 15.79
CA PRO A 49 -0.84 5.46 16.61
C PRO A 49 -1.81 4.32 16.29
N LEU A 50 -1.39 3.09 16.56
CA LEU A 50 -2.28 1.94 16.61
C LEU A 50 -3.02 1.88 17.95
N LEU A 51 -4.13 1.13 17.99
CA LEU A 51 -4.94 0.97 19.20
C LEU A 51 -4.22 0.25 20.35
N ASN A 52 -3.11 -0.47 20.08
CA ASN A 52 -2.26 -1.05 21.11
C ASN A 52 -1.38 0.00 21.83
N GLY A 53 -1.40 1.25 21.39
CA GLY A 53 -0.89 2.42 22.10
C GLY A 53 0.60 2.75 21.88
N SER A 54 1.42 1.85 21.35
CA SER A 54 2.86 2.09 21.19
C SER A 54 3.36 2.03 19.75
N ASP A 55 2.68 1.27 18.91
CA ASP A 55 3.05 1.09 17.52
C ASP A 55 2.39 2.13 16.60
N THR A 56 3.07 2.41 15.48
CA THR A 56 2.57 3.29 14.41
C THR A 56 2.61 2.60 13.05
N GLU A 57 3.18 1.39 12.98
CA GLU A 57 3.36 0.61 11.77
C GLU A 57 2.26 -0.44 11.63
N LEU A 58 1.44 -0.31 10.60
CA LEU A 58 0.50 -1.35 10.18
C LEU A 58 1.25 -2.39 9.36
N LYS A 59 1.56 -3.54 9.98
CA LYS A 59 2.22 -4.67 9.30
C LYS A 59 1.20 -5.51 8.54
N TYR A 60 1.43 -5.66 7.25
CA TYR A 60 0.75 -6.56 6.35
C TYR A 60 1.71 -7.63 5.84
N GLU A 61 1.27 -8.57 5.03
CA GLU A 61 2.19 -9.57 4.51
C GLU A 61 3.12 -8.95 3.45
N HIS A 62 4.42 -8.89 3.74
CA HIS A 62 5.52 -8.36 2.94
C HIS A 62 5.53 -6.82 2.74
N PHE A 63 4.66 -6.10 3.41
CA PHE A 63 4.65 -4.64 3.35
C PHE A 63 4.11 -4.01 4.64
N SER A 64 4.37 -2.73 4.80
CA SER A 64 3.91 -1.93 5.94
C SER A 64 3.37 -0.59 5.49
N VAL A 65 2.48 -0.03 6.32
CA VAL A 65 1.87 1.29 6.10
C VAL A 65 2.04 2.14 7.35
N VAL A 66 2.38 3.42 7.19
CA VAL A 66 2.41 4.43 8.25
C VAL A 66 1.43 5.54 7.88
N MET A 67 0.46 5.81 8.77
CA MET A 67 -0.66 6.70 8.51
C MET A 67 -0.48 8.09 9.12
N SER A 68 -1.07 9.09 8.48
CA SER A 68 -1.25 10.45 8.98
C SER A 68 -2.59 10.56 9.72
N LYS A 69 -2.56 11.11 10.94
CA LYS A 69 -3.78 11.44 11.70
C LYS A 69 -4.63 12.49 10.98
N SER A 70 -3.98 13.59 10.59
CA SER A 70 -4.69 14.75 10.04
C SER A 70 -5.21 14.51 8.62
N ARG A 71 -4.44 13.77 7.79
CA ARG A 71 -4.80 13.49 6.40
C ARG A 71 -5.65 12.24 6.25
N ARG A 72 -5.64 11.33 7.22
CA ARG A 72 -6.34 10.03 7.22
C ARG A 72 -5.94 9.13 6.04
N LEU A 73 -4.76 9.39 5.48
CA LEU A 73 -4.12 8.70 4.37
C LEU A 73 -2.72 8.26 4.80
N ALA A 74 -2.13 7.30 4.10
CA ALA A 74 -0.75 6.90 4.37
C ALA A 74 0.22 8.08 4.16
N ILE A 75 1.15 8.26 5.10
CA ILE A 75 2.33 9.11 4.89
C ILE A 75 3.24 8.41 3.88
N TYR A 76 3.45 7.10 4.08
CA TYR A 76 4.14 6.23 3.15
C TYR A 76 3.75 4.77 3.36
N VAL A 77 4.06 3.97 2.37
CA VAL A 77 4.09 2.52 2.42
C VAL A 77 5.49 2.01 2.10
N ALA A 78 5.85 0.86 2.65
CA ALA A 78 7.12 0.18 2.41
C ALA A 78 6.85 -1.27 2.00
N CYS A 79 7.36 -1.71 0.85
CA CYS A 79 7.09 -3.04 0.29
C CYS A 79 8.38 -3.76 -0.13
N ASN A 80 8.46 -5.04 0.17
CA ASN A 80 9.47 -5.94 -0.35
C ASN A 80 8.93 -6.76 -1.52
N ILE A 81 9.66 -6.81 -2.62
CA ILE A 81 9.31 -7.56 -3.84
C ILE A 81 10.38 -8.62 -4.10
N ASP A 82 10.02 -9.89 -4.05
CA ASP A 82 10.90 -11.00 -4.46
C ASP A 82 10.51 -11.53 -5.83
N GLY A 83 11.21 -11.04 -6.86
CA GLY A 83 10.95 -11.46 -8.24
C GLY A 83 11.22 -12.94 -8.50
N ARG A 84 12.13 -13.55 -7.72
CA ARG A 84 12.47 -15.00 -7.84
C ARG A 84 11.33 -15.88 -7.32
N ARG A 85 10.67 -15.45 -6.23
CA ARG A 85 9.61 -16.21 -5.55
C ARG A 85 8.21 -15.70 -5.90
N SER A 86 8.09 -14.80 -6.89
CA SER A 86 6.82 -14.19 -7.28
C SER A 86 5.79 -15.25 -7.67
N GLN A 87 4.55 -15.05 -7.22
CA GLN A 87 3.40 -15.91 -7.52
C GLN A 87 2.42 -15.17 -8.44
N LYS A 88 1.60 -15.94 -9.15
CA LYS A 88 0.49 -15.42 -9.94
C LYS A 88 -0.82 -15.79 -9.26
N ILE A 89 -1.58 -14.78 -8.84
CA ILE A 89 -2.89 -14.96 -8.23
C ILE A 89 -3.95 -14.33 -9.13
N LYS A 90 -4.95 -15.13 -9.51
CA LYS A 90 -6.08 -14.63 -10.29
C LYS A 90 -6.79 -13.53 -9.50
N ARG A 91 -7.04 -12.40 -10.16
CA ARG A 91 -7.81 -11.31 -9.55
C ARG A 91 -9.23 -11.79 -9.27
N GLY A 92 -9.63 -11.71 -8.01
CA GLY A 92 -10.99 -11.93 -7.56
C GLY A 92 -11.80 -10.62 -7.55
N LYS A 93 -12.87 -10.59 -6.75
CA LYS A 93 -13.59 -9.34 -6.45
C LYS A 93 -12.72 -8.49 -5.50
N ASP A 94 -12.60 -7.21 -5.81
CA ASP A 94 -11.91 -6.25 -4.97
C ASP A 94 -12.76 -5.97 -3.72
N ARG A 95 -12.34 -6.47 -2.56
CA ARG A 95 -13.02 -6.26 -1.28
C ARG A 95 -12.15 -5.41 -0.38
N TRP A 96 -12.47 -4.14 -0.32
CA TRP A 96 -11.77 -3.16 0.50
C TRP A 96 -12.18 -3.27 1.97
N SER A 97 -11.23 -3.06 2.87
CA SER A 97 -11.43 -3.12 4.31
C SER A 97 -10.83 -1.91 5.01
N LEU A 98 -11.45 -1.49 6.10
CA LEU A 98 -10.79 -0.68 7.12
C LEU A 98 -9.88 -1.60 7.95
N ASP A 99 -8.85 -1.01 8.57
CA ASP A 99 -7.97 -1.75 9.47
C ASP A 99 -8.44 -1.60 10.92
N PRO A 100 -8.84 -2.69 11.59
CA PRO A 100 -9.35 -2.65 12.96
C PRO A 100 -8.26 -2.38 14.01
N ARG A 101 -6.98 -2.39 13.63
CA ARG A 101 -5.86 -2.08 14.53
C ARG A 101 -5.65 -0.59 14.73
N MET A 102 -6.34 0.26 13.95
CA MET A 102 -6.22 1.71 13.98
C MET A 102 -7.59 2.36 14.20
N ASP A 103 -7.60 3.53 14.86
CA ASP A 103 -8.82 4.31 15.04
C ASP A 103 -9.45 4.63 13.67
N ARG A 104 -10.79 4.53 13.63
CA ARG A 104 -11.58 4.85 12.44
C ARG A 104 -11.38 6.29 11.98
N ASP A 105 -11.15 7.18 12.91
CA ASP A 105 -10.97 8.62 12.62
C ASP A 105 -9.65 8.93 11.91
N TYR A 106 -8.71 7.98 11.88
CA TYR A 106 -7.45 8.11 11.14
C TYR A 106 -7.46 7.40 9.78
N GLN A 107 -8.62 6.95 9.32
CA GLN A 107 -8.78 6.25 8.06
C GLN A 107 -9.90 6.90 7.21
N VAL A 108 -9.71 6.91 5.91
CA VAL A 108 -10.82 7.10 4.95
C VAL A 108 -11.39 5.73 4.58
N GLY A 109 -12.65 5.70 4.17
CA GLY A 109 -13.32 4.47 3.79
C GLY A 109 -14.10 4.63 2.50
N GLU A 110 -15.04 3.74 2.27
CA GLU A 110 -15.88 3.71 1.07
C GLU A 110 -16.64 5.02 0.84
N ASP A 111 -17.01 5.72 1.92
CA ASP A 111 -17.69 7.01 1.91
C ASP A 111 -16.97 8.08 1.07
N LEU A 112 -15.64 8.03 0.98
CA LEU A 112 -14.88 8.93 0.11
C LEU A 112 -15.07 8.61 -1.37
N TYR A 113 -15.15 7.33 -1.73
CA TYR A 113 -15.05 6.84 -3.12
C TYR A 113 -16.41 6.55 -3.76
N ALA A 114 -17.47 6.37 -2.98
CA ALA A 114 -18.77 6.02 -3.50
C ALA A 114 -19.36 7.13 -4.39
N GLY A 115 -19.77 6.77 -5.63
CA GLY A 115 -20.51 7.65 -6.54
C GLY A 115 -19.72 8.84 -7.08
N ASN A 116 -18.41 8.70 -7.28
CA ASN A 116 -17.55 9.73 -7.89
C ASN A 116 -16.47 9.09 -8.80
N GLU A 117 -15.63 9.95 -9.41
CA GLU A 117 -14.56 9.54 -10.34
C GLU A 117 -13.20 9.28 -9.64
N LEU A 118 -13.18 9.17 -8.31
CA LEU A 118 -11.95 8.88 -7.58
C LEU A 118 -11.70 7.37 -7.55
N ASP A 119 -10.54 6.98 -8.06
CA ASP A 119 -10.03 5.63 -7.94
C ASP A 119 -9.43 5.40 -6.54
N ARG A 120 -9.59 4.17 -6.04
CA ARG A 120 -8.81 3.66 -4.92
C ARG A 120 -7.43 3.28 -5.42
N GLY A 121 -6.55 4.30 -5.60
CA GLY A 121 -5.20 4.10 -6.09
C GLY A 121 -4.34 3.35 -5.07
N HIS A 122 -3.95 2.11 -5.38
CA HIS A 122 -3.02 1.36 -4.54
C HIS A 122 -1.68 2.10 -4.41
N LEU A 123 -1.15 2.20 -3.19
CA LEU A 123 0.22 2.66 -2.93
C LEU A 123 1.21 1.50 -3.02
N VAL A 124 0.93 0.39 -2.34
CA VAL A 124 1.55 -0.91 -2.64
C VAL A 124 0.67 -1.59 -3.68
N ARG A 125 1.20 -1.75 -4.89
CA ARG A 125 0.49 -2.41 -5.99
C ARG A 125 0.08 -3.83 -5.61
N ARG A 126 -1.10 -4.27 -6.06
CA ARG A 126 -1.67 -5.57 -5.74
C ARG A 126 -0.70 -6.75 -5.90
N GLU A 127 0.13 -6.75 -6.93
CA GLU A 127 1.03 -7.87 -7.24
C GLU A 127 2.42 -7.75 -6.63
N ASP A 128 2.80 -6.60 -6.09
CA ASP A 128 4.15 -6.37 -5.55
C ASP A 128 4.48 -7.28 -4.37
N PRO A 129 3.63 -7.44 -3.33
CA PRO A 129 3.91 -8.31 -2.20
C PRO A 129 3.57 -9.79 -2.47
N VAL A 130 3.13 -10.15 -3.68
CA VAL A 130 2.62 -11.49 -4.00
C VAL A 130 3.76 -12.44 -4.37
N TRP A 131 4.46 -12.93 -3.35
CA TRP A 131 5.58 -13.87 -3.49
C TRP A 131 5.63 -14.84 -2.29
N GLY A 132 6.54 -15.81 -2.34
CA GLY A 132 6.69 -16.80 -1.27
C GLY A 132 5.82 -18.04 -1.49
N LEU A 133 5.35 -18.63 -0.40
CA LEU A 133 4.43 -19.76 -0.46
C LEU A 133 3.06 -19.31 -0.97
N LYS A 134 2.28 -20.22 -1.55
CA LYS A 134 0.97 -19.86 -2.14
C LYS A 134 0.02 -19.20 -1.14
N HIS A 135 0.02 -19.66 0.12
CA HIS A 135 -0.84 -19.08 1.14
C HIS A 135 -0.35 -17.69 1.57
N GLU A 136 0.99 -17.49 1.71
CA GLU A 136 1.58 -16.17 2.00
C GLU A 136 1.22 -15.17 0.88
N ALA A 137 1.41 -15.58 -0.37
CA ALA A 137 1.07 -14.78 -1.54
C ALA A 137 -0.43 -14.44 -1.61
N ALA A 138 -1.32 -15.38 -1.24
CA ALA A 138 -2.76 -15.14 -1.20
C ALA A 138 -3.14 -14.12 -0.11
N VAL A 139 -2.52 -14.25 1.06
CA VAL A 139 -2.66 -13.30 2.16
C VAL A 139 -2.17 -11.92 1.76
N ALA A 140 -0.95 -11.83 1.22
CA ALA A 140 -0.37 -10.57 0.75
C ALA A 140 -1.26 -9.87 -0.29
N ASN A 141 -1.80 -10.64 -1.27
CA ASN A 141 -2.76 -10.10 -2.23
C ASN A 141 -4.02 -9.53 -1.55
N GLY A 142 -4.60 -10.25 -0.59
CA GLY A 142 -5.77 -9.80 0.17
C GLY A 142 -5.47 -8.54 1.01
N ASP A 143 -4.28 -8.47 1.60
CA ASP A 143 -3.85 -7.37 2.44
C ASP A 143 -3.68 -6.05 1.64
N THR A 144 -3.43 -6.10 0.33
CA THR A 144 -3.36 -4.86 -0.48
C THR A 144 -4.69 -4.13 -0.60
N PHE A 145 -5.82 -4.79 -0.34
CA PHE A 145 -7.15 -4.19 -0.40
C PHE A 145 -7.60 -3.58 0.93
N HIS A 146 -6.70 -2.85 1.59
CA HIS A 146 -7.03 -2.00 2.73
C HIS A 146 -7.10 -0.54 2.33
N PHE A 147 -8.06 0.21 2.88
CA PHE A 147 -8.16 1.66 2.65
C PHE A 147 -6.91 2.40 3.12
N THR A 148 -6.18 1.87 4.09
CA THR A 148 -4.87 2.38 4.52
C THR A 148 -3.80 2.26 3.45
N ASN A 149 -3.94 1.34 2.49
CA ASN A 149 -3.03 1.15 1.35
C ASN A 149 -3.50 1.86 0.08
N CYS A 150 -4.53 2.67 0.14
CA CYS A 150 -4.96 3.41 -1.03
C CYS A 150 -4.97 4.92 -0.78
N SER A 151 -4.86 5.65 -1.87
CA SER A 151 -4.99 7.11 -1.89
C SER A 151 -5.99 7.49 -2.99
N PRO A 152 -6.79 8.55 -2.78
CA PRO A 152 -7.69 9.04 -3.82
C PRO A 152 -6.87 9.57 -4.99
N GLN A 153 -7.06 8.98 -6.16
CA GLN A 153 -6.36 9.33 -7.39
C GLN A 153 -7.36 9.55 -8.52
N HIS A 154 -7.08 10.54 -9.37
CA HIS A 154 -7.83 10.65 -10.61
C HIS A 154 -7.45 9.51 -11.57
N GLU A 155 -8.45 8.90 -12.21
CA GLU A 155 -8.33 7.77 -13.11
C GLU A 155 -7.17 7.92 -14.12
N LYS A 156 -7.06 9.07 -14.77
CA LYS A 156 -6.01 9.34 -15.78
C LYS A 156 -4.59 9.24 -15.22
N PHE A 157 -4.36 9.65 -13.97
CA PHE A 157 -3.04 9.56 -13.33
C PHE A 157 -2.72 8.11 -12.98
N ASN A 158 -3.67 7.41 -12.37
CA ASN A 158 -3.51 6.03 -11.90
C ASN A 158 -3.27 5.06 -13.06
N GLN A 159 -4.00 5.21 -14.17
CA GLN A 159 -4.03 4.22 -15.25
C GLN A 159 -2.98 4.44 -16.36
N GLN A 160 -2.24 5.54 -16.38
CA GLN A 160 -1.28 5.83 -17.45
C GLN A 160 0.17 5.83 -16.96
N THR A 161 0.63 6.93 -16.40
CA THR A 161 2.06 7.12 -16.07
C THR A 161 2.48 6.26 -14.87
N TRP A 162 1.64 6.21 -13.84
CA TRP A 162 1.96 5.49 -12.60
C TRP A 162 1.98 3.97 -12.84
N LEU A 163 0.98 3.44 -13.52
CA LEU A 163 0.91 2.02 -13.88
C LEU A 163 2.10 1.58 -14.74
N GLY A 164 2.57 2.43 -15.66
CA GLY A 164 3.73 2.14 -16.51
C GLY A 164 5.01 1.94 -15.69
N LEU A 165 5.24 2.78 -14.69
CA LEU A 165 6.39 2.66 -13.78
C LEU A 165 6.30 1.39 -12.92
N GLU A 166 5.13 1.10 -12.38
CA GLU A 166 4.88 -0.09 -11.56
C GLU A 166 5.05 -1.38 -12.35
N ASP A 167 4.54 -1.43 -13.58
CA ASP A 167 4.76 -2.54 -14.50
C ASP A 167 6.24 -2.75 -14.80
N TYR A 168 6.97 -1.67 -15.02
CA TYR A 168 8.40 -1.73 -15.28
C TYR A 168 9.16 -2.34 -14.09
N ILE A 169 8.92 -1.86 -12.87
CA ILE A 169 9.57 -2.37 -11.65
C ILE A 169 9.28 -3.87 -11.47
N LEU A 170 8.01 -4.27 -11.53
CA LEU A 170 7.61 -5.65 -11.29
C LEU A 170 8.09 -6.61 -12.39
N ARG A 171 8.03 -6.20 -13.66
CA ARG A 171 8.55 -7.02 -14.79
C ARG A 171 10.04 -7.22 -14.68
N ASN A 172 10.80 -6.18 -14.37
CA ASN A 172 12.25 -6.29 -14.22
C ASN A 172 12.62 -7.14 -13.02
N SER A 173 11.95 -6.97 -11.87
CA SER A 173 12.21 -7.80 -10.71
C SER A 173 11.98 -9.29 -11.01
N ARG A 174 10.90 -9.64 -11.72
CA ARG A 174 10.59 -11.00 -12.13
C ARG A 174 11.58 -11.55 -13.19
N ALA A 175 11.85 -10.77 -14.24
CA ALA A 175 12.72 -11.17 -15.33
C ALA A 175 14.16 -11.44 -14.87
N HIS A 176 14.67 -10.60 -13.99
CA HIS A 176 16.03 -10.69 -13.48
C HIS A 176 16.12 -11.36 -12.09
N LYS A 177 15.01 -11.88 -11.56
CA LYS A 177 14.93 -12.56 -10.25
C LYS A 177 15.49 -11.72 -9.10
N LEU A 178 15.24 -10.40 -9.15
CA LEU A 178 15.76 -9.43 -8.20
C LEU A 178 14.90 -9.37 -6.93
N LYS A 179 15.55 -9.04 -5.84
CA LYS A 179 14.91 -8.49 -4.65
C LYS A 179 14.89 -6.98 -4.76
N VAL A 180 13.73 -6.38 -4.51
CA VAL A 180 13.50 -4.95 -4.65
C VAL A 180 12.76 -4.45 -3.42
N THR A 181 13.18 -3.30 -2.90
CA THR A 181 12.46 -2.56 -1.88
C THR A 181 11.85 -1.32 -2.49
N VAL A 182 10.58 -1.06 -2.21
CA VAL A 182 9.85 0.09 -2.75
C VAL A 182 9.18 0.85 -1.63
N PHE A 183 9.41 2.17 -1.60
CA PHE A 183 8.65 3.11 -0.78
C PHE A 183 7.77 3.97 -1.69
N THR A 184 6.55 4.21 -1.26
CA THR A 184 5.59 5.03 -2.02
C THR A 184 4.79 5.88 -1.05
N GLY A 185 4.51 7.11 -1.40
CA GLY A 185 3.65 7.98 -0.61
C GLY A 185 3.12 9.18 -1.38
N PRO A 186 2.06 9.81 -0.87
CA PRO A 186 1.61 11.10 -1.38
C PRO A 186 2.53 12.23 -0.92
N ILE A 187 2.53 13.31 -1.68
CA ILE A 187 3.09 14.61 -1.25
C ILE A 187 1.92 15.45 -0.74
N PHE A 188 1.85 15.64 0.57
CA PHE A 188 0.81 16.43 1.20
C PHE A 188 1.15 17.92 1.12
N GLN A 189 0.25 18.70 0.54
CA GLN A 189 0.35 20.14 0.39
C GLN A 189 -0.77 20.82 1.20
N ASP A 190 -0.53 22.04 1.68
CA ASP A 190 -1.54 22.77 2.47
C ASP A 190 -2.69 23.28 1.58
N ASP A 191 -2.43 23.42 0.26
CA ASP A 191 -3.39 23.83 -0.76
C ASP A 191 -4.00 22.65 -1.54
N ASP A 192 -3.87 21.42 -1.03
CA ASP A 192 -4.57 20.26 -1.61
C ASP A 192 -6.08 20.49 -1.59
N PRO A 193 -6.80 20.17 -2.69
CA PRO A 193 -8.24 20.36 -2.75
C PRO A 193 -8.96 19.46 -1.75
N GLU A 194 -9.96 20.02 -1.10
CA GLU A 194 -10.80 19.28 -0.16
C GLU A 194 -12.01 18.65 -0.86
N TYR A 195 -12.26 17.40 -0.59
CA TYR A 195 -13.46 16.69 -1.04
C TYR A 195 -13.96 15.74 0.06
N ARG A 196 -15.22 15.86 0.44
CA ARG A 196 -15.85 15.08 1.52
C ARG A 196 -15.04 15.08 2.84
N GLY A 197 -14.45 16.23 3.18
CA GLY A 197 -13.65 16.39 4.39
C GLY A 197 -12.27 15.73 4.34
N VAL A 198 -11.78 15.41 3.13
CA VAL A 198 -10.44 14.87 2.90
C VAL A 198 -9.68 15.75 1.94
N LEU A 199 -8.46 16.15 2.32
CA LEU A 199 -7.54 16.86 1.44
C LEU A 199 -6.89 15.87 0.46
N LEU A 200 -7.18 16.01 -0.84
CA LEU A 200 -6.78 15.07 -1.88
C LEU A 200 -5.36 15.37 -2.38
N PRO A 201 -4.37 14.47 -2.20
CA PRO A 201 -3.02 14.68 -2.70
C PRO A 201 -3.01 14.74 -4.23
N ARG A 202 -2.28 15.73 -4.77
CA ARG A 202 -2.12 15.89 -6.23
C ARG A 202 -0.86 15.22 -6.77
N GLN A 203 0.10 14.88 -5.91
CA GLN A 203 1.40 14.35 -6.29
C GLN A 203 1.78 13.16 -5.41
N TYR A 204 2.58 12.27 -5.99
CA TYR A 204 3.07 11.06 -5.33
C TYR A 204 4.55 10.88 -5.62
N TRP A 205 5.24 10.22 -4.72
CA TRP A 205 6.63 9.84 -4.86
C TRP A 205 6.81 8.33 -4.76
N LYS A 206 7.84 7.81 -5.40
CA LYS A 206 8.24 6.42 -5.29
C LYS A 206 9.76 6.34 -5.28
N VAL A 207 10.31 5.59 -4.32
CA VAL A 207 11.74 5.29 -4.19
C VAL A 207 11.93 3.79 -4.30
N VAL A 208 12.88 3.38 -5.13
CA VAL A 208 13.18 1.97 -5.39
C VAL A 208 14.63 1.70 -5.03
N ALA A 209 14.86 0.72 -4.16
CA ALA A 209 16.18 0.22 -3.85
C ALA A 209 16.34 -1.22 -4.36
N VAL A 210 17.43 -1.47 -5.05
CA VAL A 210 17.78 -2.77 -5.61
C VAL A 210 19.30 -2.96 -5.59
N VAL A 211 19.75 -4.19 -5.34
CA VAL A 211 21.16 -4.54 -5.51
C VAL A 211 21.39 -4.99 -6.95
N SER A 212 22.34 -4.35 -7.61
CA SER A 212 22.80 -4.72 -8.94
C SER A 212 24.12 -5.49 -8.82
N ASP A 213 24.21 -6.68 -9.38
CA ASP A 213 25.43 -7.53 -9.40
C ASP A 213 26.60 -6.93 -10.19
N GLY A 214 26.55 -5.65 -10.52
CA GLY A 214 27.62 -4.94 -11.25
C GLY A 214 27.85 -5.44 -12.68
N ARG A 215 27.05 -6.35 -13.16
CA ARG A 215 27.09 -6.78 -14.56
C ARG A 215 26.38 -5.75 -15.43
N LYS A 216 27.16 -4.96 -16.15
CA LYS A 216 26.66 -4.12 -17.23
C LYS A 216 26.00 -5.04 -18.26
N SER A 217 24.69 -4.91 -18.42
CA SER A 217 23.96 -5.44 -19.57
C SER A 217 24.16 -4.52 -20.75
#